data_9d4d4be6f5f85e0ed6e141941e8a4a13
#
_entry.id   9d4d4be6f5f85e0ed6e141941e8a4a13
#
_cell.length_a   1.000
_cell.length_b   1.000
_cell.length_c   1.000
_cell.angle_alpha   90.00
_cell.angle_beta   90.00
_cell.angle_gamma   90.00
#
_symmetry.space_group_name_H-M   'P 1'
#
loop_
_entity.id
_entity.type
_entity.pdbx_description
1 polymer ?
#
loop_
_entity_poly.entity_id
_entity_poly.type
_entity_poly.pdbx_seq_one_letter_code
_entity_poly.pdbx_strand_id
1 'polypeptide(L)'
;VRFVRDEPLLPAVASSLTELFAPKIHKDRIAGLLKNYDFANEETISYFQHRLSEAPRDVAFGLEWVLDNAVTKEGQDAAAGALIFKTEVLWAQLDALYSAYVDPGRIPPGAWMPGEGLA
;
A
#
# COMPACT_ATOMS: atom_id res chain seq x y z
N VAL A 1 2.74 -0.23 10.22
CA VAL A 1 3.08 0.64 11.37
C VAL A 1 4.23 0.05 12.19
N ARG A 2 4.13 -1.20 12.67
CA ARG A 2 5.16 -1.80 13.53
C ARG A 2 6.51 -1.93 12.81
N PHE A 3 6.52 -2.43 11.57
CA PHE A 3 7.72 -2.50 10.74
C PHE A 3 8.44 -1.15 10.66
N VAL A 4 7.76 -0.07 10.25
CA VAL A 4 8.37 1.26 10.11
C VAL A 4 8.90 1.83 11.43
N ARG A 5 8.30 1.45 12.57
CA ARG A 5 8.74 1.89 13.88
C ARG A 5 10.01 1.17 14.34
N ASP A 6 10.10 -0.13 14.05
CA ASP A 6 11.11 -1.03 14.64
C ASP A 6 12.34 -1.21 13.73
N GLU A 7 12.25 -0.87 12.44
CA GLU A 7 13.33 -0.97 11.46
C GLU A 7 14.23 0.29 11.42
N PRO A 8 15.49 0.16 10.99
CA PRO A 8 16.34 1.31 10.65
C PRO A 8 15.69 2.23 9.61
N LEU A 9 16.16 3.49 9.57
CA LEU A 9 15.52 4.52 8.73
C LEU A 9 15.49 4.16 7.24
N LEU A 10 16.56 3.57 6.70
CA LEU A 10 16.63 3.23 5.27
C LEU A 10 15.55 2.21 4.84
N PRO A 11 15.41 1.00 5.44
CA PRO A 11 14.30 0.11 5.10
C PRO A 11 12.93 0.70 5.44
N ALA A 12 12.81 1.50 6.50
CA ALA A 12 11.55 2.16 6.84
C ALA A 12 11.09 3.11 5.73
N VAL A 13 11.97 3.98 5.23
CA VAL A 13 11.68 4.90 4.11
C VAL A 13 11.46 4.11 2.81
N ALA A 14 12.32 3.13 2.50
CA ALA A 14 12.17 2.31 1.30
C ALA A 14 10.82 1.59 1.22
N SER A 15 10.28 1.13 2.34
CA SER A 15 8.95 0.51 2.37
C SER A 15 7.83 1.44 1.90
N SER A 16 8.00 2.76 1.98
CA SER A 16 7.01 3.75 1.52
C SER A 16 6.99 3.93 0.00
N LEU A 17 7.99 3.44 -0.73
CA LEU A 17 8.09 3.57 -2.19
C LEU A 17 6.99 2.82 -2.96
N THR A 18 6.17 2.01 -2.30
CA THR A 18 4.92 1.50 -2.87
C THR A 18 3.99 2.63 -3.33
N GLU A 19 4.12 3.83 -2.76
CA GLU A 19 3.38 5.03 -3.14
C GLU A 19 3.69 5.52 -4.58
N LEU A 20 4.77 5.03 -5.22
CA LEU A 20 5.05 5.27 -6.65
C LEU A 20 3.86 4.91 -7.55
N PHE A 21 3.09 3.92 -7.17
CA PHE A 21 1.91 3.44 -7.92
C PHE A 21 0.60 4.12 -7.48
N ALA A 22 0.62 4.87 -6.37
CA ALA A 22 -0.56 5.48 -5.79
C ALA A 22 -1.34 6.39 -6.76
N PRO A 23 -0.72 7.23 -7.61
CA PRO A 23 -1.48 8.10 -8.52
C PRO A 23 -2.37 7.33 -9.48
N LYS A 24 -1.88 6.22 -10.06
CA LYS A 24 -2.69 5.37 -10.93
C LYS A 24 -3.84 4.71 -10.16
N ILE A 25 -3.52 4.12 -9.01
CA ILE A 25 -4.50 3.44 -8.15
C ILE A 25 -5.59 4.42 -7.70
N HIS A 26 -5.24 5.65 -7.32
CA HIS A 26 -6.22 6.64 -6.90
C HIS A 26 -7.11 7.11 -8.05
N LYS A 27 -6.58 7.28 -9.27
CA LYS A 27 -7.40 7.59 -10.45
C LYS A 27 -8.43 6.50 -10.73
N ASP A 28 -7.99 5.24 -10.74
CA ASP A 28 -8.85 4.09 -10.97
C ASP A 28 -9.91 3.96 -9.87
N ARG A 29 -9.53 4.22 -8.62
CA ARG A 29 -10.44 4.20 -7.46
C ARG A 29 -11.49 5.30 -7.52
N ILE A 30 -11.11 6.53 -7.83
CA ILE A 30 -12.04 7.66 -8.01
C ILE A 30 -13.07 7.32 -9.10
N ALA A 31 -12.59 6.87 -10.26
CA ALA A 31 -13.47 6.49 -11.36
C ALA A 31 -14.42 5.34 -10.97
N GLY A 32 -13.91 4.34 -10.27
CA GLY A 32 -14.71 3.21 -9.79
C GLY A 32 -15.76 3.61 -8.74
N LEU A 33 -15.40 4.47 -7.79
CA LEU A 33 -16.33 4.97 -6.78
C LEU A 33 -17.48 5.75 -7.41
N LEU A 34 -17.16 6.74 -8.25
CA LEU A 34 -18.16 7.57 -8.93
C LEU A 34 -19.08 6.80 -9.88
N LYS A 35 -18.56 5.69 -10.45
CA LYS A 35 -19.35 4.87 -11.38
C LYS A 35 -20.29 3.89 -10.67
N ASN A 36 -19.88 3.33 -9.53
CA ASN A 36 -20.52 2.15 -8.98
C ASN A 36 -21.25 2.40 -7.65
N TYR A 37 -21.12 3.60 -7.06
CA TYR A 37 -21.68 3.88 -5.74
C TYR A 37 -22.42 5.23 -5.72
N ASP A 38 -23.71 5.19 -5.46
CA ASP A 38 -24.58 6.39 -5.44
C ASP A 38 -24.22 7.38 -4.33
N PHE A 39 -23.57 6.93 -3.26
CA PHE A 39 -23.10 7.80 -2.19
C PHE A 39 -21.82 8.58 -2.54
N ALA A 40 -21.12 8.18 -3.62
CA ALA A 40 -19.86 8.80 -3.99
C ALA A 40 -20.08 10.17 -4.64
N ASN A 41 -19.47 11.19 -4.06
CA ASN A 41 -19.52 12.59 -4.50
C ASN A 41 -18.15 13.25 -4.30
N GLU A 42 -18.03 14.53 -4.59
CA GLU A 42 -16.78 15.28 -4.47
C GLU A 42 -16.18 15.23 -3.07
N GLU A 43 -17.00 15.26 -2.01
CA GLU A 43 -16.54 15.18 -0.64
C GLU A 43 -15.92 13.79 -0.33
N THR A 44 -16.61 12.72 -0.72
CA THR A 44 -16.14 11.33 -0.51
C THR A 44 -14.83 11.01 -1.23
N ILE A 45 -14.60 11.61 -2.42
CA ILE A 45 -13.38 11.38 -3.19
C ILE A 45 -12.27 12.40 -2.90
N SER A 46 -12.54 13.43 -2.10
CA SER A 46 -11.60 14.56 -1.85
C SER A 46 -10.23 14.08 -1.35
N TYR A 47 -10.19 13.10 -0.45
CA TYR A 47 -8.94 12.50 0.02
C TYR A 47 -8.10 11.95 -1.13
N PHE A 48 -8.71 11.19 -2.03
CA PHE A 48 -7.99 10.59 -3.16
C PHE A 48 -7.54 11.64 -4.17
N GLN A 49 -8.33 12.72 -4.36
CA GLN A 49 -7.96 13.84 -5.23
C GLN A 49 -6.73 14.59 -4.68
N HIS A 50 -6.68 14.88 -3.37
CA HIS A 50 -5.50 15.47 -2.74
C HIS A 50 -4.26 14.58 -2.90
N ARG A 51 -4.41 13.27 -2.73
CA ARG A 51 -3.28 12.34 -2.91
C ARG A 51 -2.72 12.31 -4.34
N LEU A 52 -3.52 12.66 -5.35
CA LEU A 52 -3.03 12.77 -6.74
C LEU A 52 -1.99 13.88 -6.93
N SER A 53 -2.09 14.95 -6.16
CA SER A 53 -1.14 16.09 -6.22
C SER A 53 0.04 15.95 -5.26
N GLU A 54 -0.17 15.37 -4.08
CA GLU A 54 0.84 15.29 -3.02
C GLU A 54 1.75 14.06 -3.16
N ALA A 55 1.17 12.88 -3.44
CA ALA A 55 1.92 11.64 -3.49
C ALA A 55 3.12 11.66 -4.46
N PRO A 56 3.05 12.21 -5.67
CA PRO A 56 4.20 12.26 -6.58
C PRO A 56 5.40 13.00 -5.99
N ARG A 57 5.16 14.10 -5.27
CA ARG A 57 6.22 14.91 -4.66
C ARG A 57 6.85 14.17 -3.50
N ASP A 58 6.04 13.60 -2.62
CA ASP A 58 6.50 12.87 -1.43
C ASP A 58 7.32 11.64 -1.83
N VAL A 59 6.88 10.95 -2.88
CA VAL A 59 7.57 9.76 -3.41
C VAL A 59 8.86 10.12 -4.10
N ALA A 60 8.90 11.21 -4.87
CA ALA A 60 10.14 11.66 -5.52
C ALA A 60 11.22 11.97 -4.48
N PHE A 61 10.85 12.67 -3.40
CA PHE A 61 11.75 12.91 -2.28
C PHE A 61 12.21 11.61 -1.61
N GLY A 62 11.29 10.69 -1.31
CA GLY A 62 11.62 9.40 -0.69
C GLY A 62 12.53 8.53 -1.56
N LEU A 63 12.30 8.51 -2.88
CA LEU A 63 13.14 7.77 -3.81
C LEU A 63 14.55 8.34 -3.89
N GLU A 64 14.69 9.66 -4.05
CA GLU A 64 15.98 10.33 -4.06
C GLU A 64 16.75 10.06 -2.78
N TRP A 65 16.09 10.19 -1.63
CA TRP A 65 16.70 9.92 -0.34
C TRP A 65 17.19 8.46 -0.22
N VAL A 66 16.40 7.47 -0.68
CA VAL A 66 16.80 6.05 -0.65
C VAL A 66 18.00 5.81 -1.57
N LEU A 67 18.04 6.40 -2.77
CA LEU A 67 19.15 6.27 -3.70
C LEU A 67 20.44 6.85 -3.11
N ASP A 68 20.37 7.98 -2.43
CA ASP A 68 21.51 8.64 -1.80
C ASP A 68 22.05 7.87 -0.57
N ASN A 69 21.20 7.11 0.10
CA ASN A 69 21.56 6.43 1.36
C ASN A 69 21.81 4.91 1.20
N ALA A 70 21.35 4.28 0.13
CA ALA A 70 21.57 2.87 -0.15
C ALA A 70 22.91 2.62 -0.88
N VAL A 71 24.01 3.11 -0.31
CA VAL A 71 25.34 3.12 -0.97
C VAL A 71 26.11 1.82 -0.82
N THR A 72 25.71 0.94 0.11
CA THR A 72 26.33 -0.38 0.29
C THR A 72 25.41 -1.48 -0.26
N LYS A 73 26.00 -2.66 -0.54
CA LYS A 73 25.21 -3.82 -0.98
C LYS A 73 24.17 -4.21 0.06
N GLU A 74 24.55 -4.21 1.35
CA GLU A 74 23.64 -4.50 2.46
C GLU A 74 22.50 -3.49 2.54
N GLY A 75 22.80 -2.21 2.35
CA GLY A 75 21.79 -1.14 2.32
C GLY A 75 20.81 -1.30 1.15
N GLN A 76 21.31 -1.65 -0.04
CA GLN A 76 20.50 -1.92 -1.22
C GLN A 76 19.59 -3.13 -1.02
N ASP A 77 20.13 -4.22 -0.48
CA ASP A 77 19.36 -5.42 -0.20
C ASP A 77 18.29 -5.17 0.89
N ALA A 78 18.63 -4.39 1.91
CA ALA A 78 17.68 -4.01 2.95
C ALA A 78 16.55 -3.13 2.39
N ALA A 79 16.86 -2.15 1.53
CA ALA A 79 15.86 -1.30 0.88
C ALA A 79 14.94 -2.12 -0.05
N ALA A 80 15.51 -2.98 -0.89
CA ALA A 80 14.74 -3.85 -1.77
C ALA A 80 13.87 -4.85 -0.97
N GLY A 81 14.42 -5.46 0.07
CA GLY A 81 13.69 -6.38 0.95
C GLY A 81 12.52 -5.71 1.65
N ALA A 82 12.69 -4.47 2.12
CA ALA A 82 11.62 -3.70 2.75
C ALA A 82 10.47 -3.40 1.78
N LEU A 83 10.77 -3.07 0.53
CA LEU A 83 9.77 -2.84 -0.52
C LEU A 83 9.03 -4.13 -0.88
N ILE A 84 9.74 -5.24 -1.05
CA ILE A 84 9.15 -6.56 -1.29
C ILE A 84 8.22 -6.94 -0.13
N PHE A 85 8.69 -6.86 1.11
CA PHE A 85 7.87 -7.13 2.29
C PHE A 85 6.58 -6.30 2.31
N LYS A 86 6.67 -5.00 2.01
CA LYS A 86 5.48 -4.14 1.97
C LYS A 86 4.51 -4.55 0.87
N THR A 87 4.99 -4.91 -0.31
CA THR A 87 4.12 -5.38 -1.40
C THR A 87 3.45 -6.71 -1.07
N GLU A 88 4.15 -7.62 -0.40
CA GLU A 88 3.58 -8.89 0.07
C GLU A 88 2.47 -8.67 1.10
N VAL A 89 2.67 -7.74 2.06
CA VAL A 89 1.63 -7.37 3.02
C VAL A 89 0.39 -6.78 2.32
N LEU A 90 0.57 -5.88 1.35
CA LEU A 90 -0.53 -5.31 0.58
C LEU A 90 -1.26 -6.37 -0.25
N TRP A 91 -0.52 -7.29 -0.86
CA TRP A 91 -1.09 -8.41 -1.60
C TRP A 91 -1.93 -9.32 -0.71
N ALA A 92 -1.38 -9.73 0.45
CA ALA A 92 -2.10 -10.55 1.41
C ALA A 92 -3.40 -9.89 1.90
N GLN A 93 -3.41 -8.56 2.09
CA GLN A 93 -4.62 -7.81 2.43
C GLN A 93 -5.68 -7.86 1.31
N LEU A 94 -5.25 -7.72 0.05
CA LEU A 94 -6.16 -7.80 -1.10
C LEU A 94 -6.73 -9.21 -1.28
N ASP A 95 -5.90 -10.24 -1.12
CA ASP A 95 -6.34 -11.64 -1.16
C ASP A 95 -7.36 -11.94 -0.06
N ALA A 96 -7.13 -11.43 1.15
CA ALA A 96 -8.07 -11.60 2.26
C ALA A 96 -9.42 -10.93 1.98
N LEU A 97 -9.42 -9.71 1.44
CA LEU A 97 -10.65 -9.00 1.05
C LEU A 97 -11.36 -9.72 -0.11
N TYR A 98 -10.62 -10.15 -1.13
CA TYR A 98 -11.19 -10.89 -2.25
C TYR A 98 -11.84 -12.19 -1.77
N SER A 99 -11.13 -12.98 -0.96
CA SER A 99 -11.63 -14.23 -0.40
C SER A 99 -12.87 -14.01 0.49
N ALA A 100 -12.89 -12.93 1.28
CA ALA A 100 -14.00 -12.68 2.18
C ALA A 100 -15.30 -12.19 1.48
N TYR A 101 -15.15 -11.39 0.41
CA TYR A 101 -16.29 -10.66 -0.16
C TYR A 101 -16.59 -10.96 -1.63
N VAL A 102 -15.67 -11.54 -2.37
CA VAL A 102 -15.84 -11.82 -3.82
C VAL A 102 -15.89 -13.30 -4.10
N ASP A 103 -14.94 -14.07 -3.56
CA ASP A 103 -14.86 -15.52 -3.73
C ASP A 103 -14.66 -16.23 -2.38
N PRO A 104 -15.72 -16.39 -1.59
CA PRO A 104 -15.62 -16.98 -0.25
C PRO A 104 -15.35 -18.48 -0.24
N GLY A 105 -15.29 -19.13 -1.42
CA GLY A 105 -15.01 -20.57 -1.53
C GLY A 105 -13.55 -20.96 -1.29
N ARG A 106 -12.63 -20.00 -1.31
CA ARG A 106 -11.18 -20.23 -1.15
C ARG A 106 -10.57 -19.27 -0.15
N ILE A 107 -10.12 -19.80 0.97
CA ILE A 107 -9.46 -19.01 2.02
C ILE A 107 -7.94 -19.08 1.80
N PRO A 108 -7.25 -17.98 1.51
CA PRO A 108 -5.79 -17.93 1.49
C PRO A 108 -5.23 -18.23 2.89
N PRO A 109 -4.08 -18.91 3.01
CA PRO A 109 -3.43 -19.12 4.29
C PRO A 109 -3.21 -17.80 5.05
N GLY A 110 -3.63 -17.76 6.32
CA GLY A 110 -3.51 -16.57 7.17
C GLY A 110 -4.53 -15.45 6.90
N ALA A 111 -5.50 -15.66 6.01
CA ALA A 111 -6.58 -14.70 5.80
C ALA A 111 -7.55 -14.67 6.98
N TRP A 112 -8.00 -13.47 7.34
CA TRP A 112 -9.06 -13.30 8.33
C TRP A 112 -10.43 -13.66 7.72
N MET A 113 -11.25 -14.38 8.49
CA MET A 113 -12.61 -14.76 8.07
C MET A 113 -13.64 -13.97 8.87
N PRO A 114 -14.57 -13.26 8.20
CA PRO A 114 -15.71 -12.63 8.88
C PRO A 114 -16.58 -13.70 9.59
N GLY A 115 -16.81 -13.52 10.88
CA GLY A 115 -17.70 -14.40 11.66
C GLY A 115 -17.03 -15.57 12.38
N GLU A 116 -15.77 -15.88 12.12
CA GLU A 116 -14.98 -16.74 12.98
C GLU A 116 -14.36 -15.88 14.09
N GLY A 117 -15.10 -15.72 15.18
CA GLY A 117 -14.53 -15.15 16.39
C GLY A 117 -13.33 -16.00 16.83
N LEU A 118 -12.28 -15.34 17.28
CA LEU A 118 -11.16 -16.01 17.95
C LEU A 118 -11.76 -16.85 19.10
N ALA A 119 -11.79 -18.16 18.89
CA ALA A 119 -12.13 -19.11 19.93
C ALA A 119 -10.96 -19.16 20.95
#